data_a5081896275c168e174216913c42971c
#
_entry.id   a5081896275c168e174216913c42971c
#
_cell.length_a   1.000
_cell.length_b   1.000
_cell.length_c   1.000
_cell.angle_alpha   90.00
_cell.angle_beta   90.00
_cell.angle_gamma   90.00
#
_symmetry.space_group_name_H-M   'P 1'
#
loop_
_entity.id
_entity.type
_entity.pdbx_description
1 polymer ?
#
loop_
_entity_poly.entity_id
_entity_poly.type
_entity_poly.pdbx_seq_one_letter_code
_entity_poly.pdbx_strand_id
1 'polypeptide(L)'
;MLSYKSSEEIISEDTISNWECNRAMPDPEQVSMLESIYEIPGLWDDWMRQQYPSYRKRIPKRAQISDPALAVVQAGYEMQDVTKLTEPMSRDLMDGRLDDPHLASQYIEQVDQALSALTAAITLLRGDRI
;
A
#
# COMPACT_ATOMS: atom_id res chain seq x y z
N MET A 1 -7.16 1.93 -27.87
CA MET A 1 -6.58 0.60 -27.72
C MET A 1 -5.68 0.57 -26.49
N LEU A 2 -5.90 -0.36 -25.63
CA LEU A 2 -5.10 -0.51 -24.43
C LEU A 2 -3.86 -1.33 -24.74
N SER A 3 -2.82 -0.67 -25.24
CA SER A 3 -1.58 -1.36 -25.52
C SER A 3 -0.50 -0.84 -24.58
N TYR A 4 0.26 -1.74 -24.05
CA TYR A 4 1.42 -1.45 -23.25
C TYR A 4 2.65 -1.50 -24.15
N LYS A 5 3.75 -0.84 -23.71
CA LYS A 5 4.98 -0.78 -24.53
C LYS A 5 5.54 -2.14 -24.91
N SER A 6 5.37 -3.11 -24.06
CA SER A 6 5.71 -4.48 -24.37
C SER A 6 4.62 -5.03 -25.28
N SER A 7 4.98 -5.45 -26.48
CA SER A 7 4.02 -5.93 -27.47
C SER A 7 3.25 -7.16 -27.00
N GLU A 8 3.76 -7.87 -26.01
CA GLU A 8 3.08 -9.03 -25.44
C GLU A 8 1.98 -8.63 -24.45
N GLU A 9 1.98 -7.37 -24.03
CA GLU A 9 1.14 -6.88 -22.95
C GLU A 9 0.00 -6.04 -23.46
N ILE A 10 -0.80 -6.62 -24.36
CA ILE A 10 -2.00 -5.97 -24.89
C ILE A 10 -3.20 -6.54 -24.18
N ILE A 11 -3.98 -5.65 -23.56
CA ILE A 11 -5.25 -6.02 -22.97
C ILE A 11 -6.34 -5.78 -23.99
N SER A 12 -6.92 -6.86 -24.51
CA SER A 12 -7.95 -6.78 -25.55
C SER A 12 -9.31 -6.40 -24.95
N GLU A 13 -10.20 -5.92 -25.83
CA GLU A 13 -11.58 -5.64 -25.46
C GLU A 13 -12.30 -6.89 -24.96
N ASP A 14 -12.02 -8.04 -25.58
CA ASP A 14 -12.61 -9.31 -25.15
C ASP A 14 -12.19 -9.67 -23.72
N THR A 15 -10.93 -9.44 -23.38
CA THR A 15 -10.43 -9.67 -22.02
C THR A 15 -11.16 -8.80 -21.02
N ILE A 16 -11.29 -7.51 -21.31
CA ILE A 16 -11.98 -6.55 -20.44
C ILE A 16 -13.46 -6.95 -20.30
N SER A 17 -14.10 -7.32 -21.42
CA SER A 17 -15.48 -7.78 -21.39
C SER A 17 -15.65 -9.00 -20.51
N ASN A 18 -14.72 -9.95 -20.54
CA ASN A 18 -14.76 -11.13 -19.70
C ASN A 18 -14.67 -10.77 -18.22
N TRP A 19 -13.86 -9.79 -17.86
CA TRP A 19 -13.76 -9.32 -16.48
C TRP A 19 -15.05 -8.64 -16.02
N GLU A 20 -15.61 -7.77 -16.86
CA GLU A 20 -16.86 -7.07 -16.54
C GLU A 20 -18.04 -8.04 -16.37
N CYS A 21 -18.04 -9.13 -17.11
CA CYS A 21 -19.10 -10.14 -17.05
C CYS A 21 -18.80 -11.28 -16.05
N ASN A 22 -17.75 -11.17 -15.28
CA ASN A 22 -17.30 -12.19 -14.31
C ASN A 22 -17.00 -13.55 -14.94
N ARG A 23 -16.67 -13.56 -16.23
CA ARG A 23 -16.27 -14.80 -16.94
C ARG A 23 -14.82 -15.16 -16.71
N ALA A 24 -14.00 -14.16 -16.37
CA ALA A 24 -12.60 -14.33 -16.04
C ALA A 24 -12.19 -13.27 -15.04
N MET A 25 -11.12 -13.52 -14.32
CA MET A 25 -10.54 -12.57 -13.38
C MET A 25 -9.21 -12.07 -13.94
N PRO A 26 -8.89 -10.77 -13.80
CA PRO A 26 -7.56 -10.30 -14.13
C PRO A 26 -6.55 -10.88 -13.14
N ASP A 27 -5.31 -11.09 -13.59
CA ASP A 27 -4.23 -11.42 -12.67
C ASP A 27 -3.61 -10.12 -12.11
N PRO A 28 -2.76 -10.21 -11.05
CA PRO A 28 -2.17 -9.01 -10.44
C PRO A 28 -1.37 -8.15 -11.42
N GLU A 29 -0.69 -8.76 -12.38
CA GLU A 29 0.08 -8.03 -13.39
C GLU A 29 -0.84 -7.20 -14.28
N GLN A 30 -1.96 -7.77 -14.69
CA GLN A 30 -2.95 -7.08 -15.53
C GLN A 30 -3.58 -5.92 -14.79
N VAL A 31 -3.88 -6.06 -13.50
CA VAL A 31 -4.42 -4.97 -12.70
C VAL A 31 -3.38 -3.85 -12.55
N SER A 32 -2.12 -4.21 -12.35
CA SER A 32 -1.03 -3.23 -12.30
C SER A 32 -0.92 -2.44 -13.61
N MET A 33 -1.08 -3.11 -14.73
CA MET A 33 -1.10 -2.46 -16.05
C MET A 33 -2.28 -1.51 -16.19
N LEU A 34 -3.47 -1.91 -15.74
CA LEU A 34 -4.65 -1.05 -15.77
C LEU A 34 -4.45 0.19 -14.91
N GLU A 35 -3.83 0.04 -13.75
CA GLU A 35 -3.50 1.17 -12.90
C GLU A 35 -2.65 2.20 -13.63
N SER A 36 -1.62 1.73 -14.35
CA SER A 36 -0.73 2.61 -15.12
C SER A 36 -1.42 3.22 -16.34
N ILE A 37 -2.17 2.42 -17.07
CA ILE A 37 -2.82 2.87 -18.32
C ILE A 37 -3.90 3.91 -18.03
N TYR A 38 -4.73 3.68 -17.03
CA TYR A 38 -5.83 4.58 -16.68
C TYR A 38 -5.44 5.63 -15.64
N GLU A 39 -4.21 5.57 -15.16
CA GLU A 39 -3.71 6.53 -14.17
C GLU A 39 -4.61 6.59 -12.92
N ILE A 40 -4.94 5.40 -12.38
CA ILE A 40 -5.76 5.29 -11.18
C ILE A 40 -4.85 4.85 -10.02
N PRO A 41 -4.31 5.79 -9.23
CA PRO A 41 -3.42 5.43 -8.12
C PRO A 41 -4.15 4.55 -7.10
N GLY A 42 -3.49 3.48 -6.70
CA GLY A 42 -4.03 2.59 -5.68
C GLY A 42 -4.96 1.49 -6.18
N LEU A 43 -5.23 1.43 -7.49
CA LEU A 43 -6.10 0.40 -8.05
C LEU A 43 -5.60 -1.01 -7.74
N TRP A 44 -4.33 -1.26 -7.95
CA TRP A 44 -3.71 -2.55 -7.68
C TRP A 44 -3.80 -2.92 -6.19
N ASP A 45 -3.48 -1.99 -5.30
CA ASP A 45 -3.54 -2.23 -3.87
C ASP A 45 -4.96 -2.56 -3.41
N ASP A 46 -5.94 -1.78 -3.86
CA ASP A 46 -7.35 -1.99 -3.51
C ASP A 46 -7.83 -3.35 -4.02
N TRP A 47 -7.46 -3.71 -5.26
CA TRP A 47 -7.82 -5.00 -5.84
C TRP A 47 -7.19 -6.16 -5.05
N MET A 48 -5.91 -6.04 -4.71
CA MET A 48 -5.21 -7.06 -3.91
C MET A 48 -5.87 -7.26 -2.56
N ARG A 49 -6.32 -6.19 -1.91
CA ARG A 49 -6.99 -6.27 -0.62
C ARG A 49 -8.34 -6.98 -0.71
N GLN A 50 -9.05 -6.80 -1.80
CA GLN A 50 -10.33 -7.47 -2.01
C GLN A 50 -10.15 -8.95 -2.32
N GLN A 51 -9.17 -9.29 -3.13
CA GLN A 51 -8.98 -10.65 -3.63
C GLN A 51 -8.22 -11.54 -2.67
N TYR A 52 -7.31 -10.99 -1.90
CA TYR A 52 -6.39 -11.78 -1.07
C TYR A 52 -6.46 -11.36 0.40
N PRO A 53 -7.17 -12.13 1.24
CA PRO A 53 -7.26 -11.82 2.67
C PRO A 53 -5.91 -11.75 3.37
N SER A 54 -4.93 -12.56 2.94
CA SER A 54 -3.58 -12.54 3.52
C SER A 54 -2.89 -11.22 3.27
N TYR A 55 -3.07 -10.64 2.08
CA TYR A 55 -2.53 -9.33 1.74
C TYR A 55 -3.13 -8.26 2.66
N ARG A 56 -4.46 -8.26 2.80
CA ARG A 56 -5.16 -7.30 3.65
C ARG A 56 -4.72 -7.37 5.10
N LYS A 57 -4.40 -8.56 5.60
CA LYS A 57 -3.95 -8.74 6.98
C LYS A 57 -2.53 -8.26 7.22
N ARG A 58 -1.66 -8.40 6.23
CA ARG A 58 -0.22 -8.17 6.39
C ARG A 58 0.23 -6.79 5.97
N ILE A 59 -0.46 -6.19 5.01
CA ILE A 59 -0.06 -4.90 4.43
C ILE A 59 -1.04 -3.83 4.90
N PRO A 60 -0.59 -2.83 5.65
CA PRO A 60 -1.46 -1.73 6.10
C PRO A 60 -2.02 -0.96 4.91
N LYS A 61 -3.27 -0.53 5.05
CA LYS A 61 -3.89 0.31 4.04
C LYS A 61 -3.24 1.69 4.05
N ARG A 62 -3.01 2.26 2.85
CA ARG A 62 -2.47 3.61 2.75
C ARG A 62 -3.43 4.64 3.34
N ALA A 63 -2.89 5.74 3.85
CA ALA A 63 -3.70 6.83 4.37
C ALA A 63 -4.49 7.51 3.26
N GLN A 64 -5.68 8.01 3.61
CA GLN A 64 -6.57 8.69 2.66
C GLN A 64 -6.17 10.17 2.54
N ILE A 65 -5.05 10.43 1.89
CA ILE A 65 -4.52 11.77 1.67
C ILE A 65 -4.32 11.95 0.17
N SER A 66 -4.80 13.06 -0.38
CA SER A 66 -4.73 13.33 -1.81
C SER A 66 -3.66 14.36 -2.19
N ASP A 67 -3.16 15.13 -1.24
CA ASP A 67 -2.12 16.15 -1.48
C ASP A 67 -0.73 15.55 -1.20
N PRO A 68 0.17 15.49 -2.19
CA PRO A 68 1.51 14.94 -1.99
C PRO A 68 2.30 15.62 -0.88
N ALA A 69 2.21 16.95 -0.75
CA ALA A 69 2.92 17.67 0.29
C ALA A 69 2.45 17.28 1.69
N LEU A 70 1.12 17.19 1.87
CA LEU A 70 0.56 16.75 3.15
C LEU A 70 0.92 15.30 3.45
N ALA A 71 0.96 14.44 2.44
CA ALA A 71 1.34 13.05 2.63
C ALA A 71 2.78 12.93 3.14
N VAL A 72 3.70 13.70 2.58
CA VAL A 72 5.10 13.71 3.03
C VAL A 72 5.22 14.22 4.46
N VAL A 73 4.52 15.31 4.79
CA VAL A 73 4.54 15.86 6.15
C VAL A 73 3.97 14.85 7.15
N GLN A 74 2.85 14.21 6.81
CA GLN A 74 2.23 13.21 7.67
C GLN A 74 3.16 12.02 7.88
N ALA A 75 3.81 11.54 6.83
CA ALA A 75 4.78 10.46 6.93
C ALA A 75 5.91 10.82 7.90
N GLY A 76 6.40 12.06 7.85
CA GLY A 76 7.44 12.55 8.75
C GLY A 76 7.00 12.52 10.22
N TYR A 77 5.79 12.98 10.51
CA TYR A 77 5.25 12.94 11.87
C TYR A 77 5.08 11.52 12.39
N GLU A 78 4.55 10.64 11.55
CA GLU A 78 4.35 9.24 11.95
C GLU A 78 5.68 8.53 12.22
N MET A 79 6.71 8.84 11.43
CA MET A 79 8.05 8.30 11.66
C MET A 79 8.66 8.80 12.97
N GLN A 80 8.43 10.06 13.33
CA GLN A 80 8.87 10.59 14.62
C GLN A 80 8.22 9.85 15.79
N ASP A 81 6.94 9.55 15.67
CA ASP A 81 6.22 8.80 16.71
C ASP A 81 6.76 7.38 16.85
N VAL A 82 7.11 6.73 15.74
CA VAL A 82 7.79 5.42 15.78
C VAL A 82 9.13 5.53 16.49
N THR A 83 9.89 6.58 16.19
CA THR A 83 11.21 6.80 16.81
C THR A 83 11.08 6.93 18.33
N LYS A 84 10.05 7.62 18.83
CA LYS A 84 9.81 7.76 20.26
C LYS A 84 9.57 6.44 20.98
N LEU A 85 8.98 5.47 20.28
CA LEU A 85 8.70 4.15 20.84
C LEU A 85 9.84 3.15 20.67
N THR A 86 10.77 3.43 19.77
CA THR A 86 11.86 2.51 19.45
C THR A 86 12.79 2.28 20.62
N GLU A 87 13.15 3.32 21.37
CA GLU A 87 14.03 3.19 22.52
C GLU A 87 13.45 2.32 23.63
N PRO A 88 12.22 2.57 24.13
CA PRO A 88 11.65 1.70 25.14
C PRO A 88 11.44 0.27 24.66
N MET A 89 11.08 0.08 23.39
CA MET A 89 10.96 -1.27 22.83
C MET A 89 12.29 -2.00 22.80
N SER A 90 13.35 -1.32 22.37
CA SER A 90 14.69 -1.90 22.32
C SER A 90 15.17 -2.29 23.71
N ARG A 91 14.89 -1.45 24.69
CA ARG A 91 15.27 -1.70 26.08
C ARG A 91 14.57 -2.95 26.61
N ASP A 92 13.26 -3.07 26.39
CA ASP A 92 12.48 -4.24 26.79
C ASP A 92 13.04 -5.53 26.16
N LEU A 93 13.30 -5.49 24.87
CA LEU A 93 13.80 -6.66 24.13
C LEU A 93 15.22 -7.03 24.53
N MET A 94 16.07 -6.07 24.86
CA MET A 94 17.44 -6.34 25.30
C MET A 94 17.49 -7.02 26.66
N ASP A 95 16.47 -6.84 27.50
CA ASP A 95 16.35 -7.54 28.76
C ASP A 95 15.91 -9.01 28.58
N GLY A 96 15.73 -9.46 27.35
CA GLY A 96 15.43 -10.84 27.01
C GLY A 96 13.97 -11.22 27.06
N ARG A 97 13.07 -10.27 27.34
CA ARG A 97 11.62 -10.51 27.37
C ARG A 97 10.86 -9.22 27.17
N LEU A 98 9.63 -9.38 26.71
CA LEU A 98 8.71 -8.29 26.52
C LEU A 98 7.83 -8.17 27.76
N ASP A 99 8.23 -7.31 28.68
CA ASP A 99 7.54 -7.17 29.98
C ASP A 99 6.21 -6.44 29.87
N ASP A 100 6.06 -5.57 28.87
CA ASP A 100 4.87 -4.75 28.69
C ASP A 100 4.19 -5.05 27.36
N PRO A 101 3.10 -5.88 27.37
CA PRO A 101 2.37 -6.17 26.13
C PRO A 101 1.71 -4.92 25.52
N HIS A 102 1.44 -3.91 26.36
CA HIS A 102 0.86 -2.64 25.91
C HIS A 102 1.84 -1.88 25.00
N LEU A 103 3.12 -1.88 25.39
CA LEU A 103 4.17 -1.23 24.62
C LEU A 103 4.33 -1.86 23.24
N ALA A 104 4.29 -3.20 23.18
CA ALA A 104 4.35 -3.92 21.92
C ALA A 104 3.18 -3.54 21.00
N SER A 105 1.96 -3.51 21.55
CA SER A 105 0.77 -3.14 20.79
C SER A 105 0.85 -1.71 20.28
N GLN A 106 1.31 -0.78 21.12
CA GLN A 106 1.50 0.61 20.72
C GLN A 106 2.53 0.74 19.58
N TYR A 107 3.63 0.02 19.68
CA TYR A 107 4.67 0.05 18.66
C TYR A 107 4.14 -0.48 17.32
N ILE A 108 3.46 -1.62 17.34
CA ILE A 108 2.88 -2.22 16.13
C ILE A 108 1.88 -1.26 15.49
N GLU A 109 0.98 -0.69 16.27
CA GLU A 109 -0.02 0.27 15.78
C GLU A 109 0.66 1.49 15.16
N GLN A 110 1.67 2.03 15.82
CA GLN A 110 2.37 3.21 15.33
C GLN A 110 3.15 2.94 14.04
N VAL A 111 3.77 1.76 13.95
CA VAL A 111 4.46 1.34 12.73
C VAL A 111 3.46 1.17 11.58
N ASP A 112 2.30 0.58 11.85
CA ASP A 112 1.25 0.43 10.84
C ASP A 112 0.77 1.78 10.32
N GLN A 113 0.59 2.77 11.20
CA GLN A 113 0.22 4.13 10.81
C GLN A 113 1.30 4.78 9.96
N ALA A 114 2.57 4.60 10.35
CA ALA A 114 3.70 5.11 9.58
C ALA A 114 3.76 4.48 8.18
N LEU A 115 3.56 3.17 8.09
CA LEU A 115 3.55 2.47 6.82
C LEU A 115 2.41 2.96 5.91
N SER A 116 1.23 3.20 6.49
CA SER A 116 0.09 3.74 5.74
C SER A 116 0.41 5.13 5.17
N ALA A 117 0.99 6.00 5.99
CA ALA A 117 1.37 7.35 5.57
C ALA A 117 2.48 7.33 4.52
N LEU A 118 3.51 6.49 4.71
CA LEU A 118 4.60 6.34 3.75
C LEU A 118 4.09 5.79 2.41
N THR A 119 3.20 4.83 2.45
CA THR A 119 2.60 4.26 1.24
C THR A 119 1.82 5.32 0.47
N ALA A 120 1.04 6.16 1.18
CA ALA A 120 0.32 7.27 0.55
C ALA A 120 1.29 8.26 -0.11
N ALA A 121 2.35 8.63 0.59
CA ALA A 121 3.35 9.56 0.05
C ALA A 121 4.01 9.01 -1.22
N ILE A 122 4.43 7.75 -1.20
CA ILE A 122 5.05 7.10 -2.35
C ILE A 122 4.07 7.06 -3.53
N THR A 123 2.84 6.67 -3.29
CA THR A 123 1.82 6.55 -4.34
C THR A 123 1.56 7.89 -5.01
N LEU A 124 1.41 8.96 -4.21
CA LEU A 124 1.14 10.29 -4.74
C LEU A 124 2.33 10.87 -5.48
N LEU A 125 3.54 10.67 -4.94
CA LEU A 125 4.75 11.16 -5.60
C LEU A 125 5.02 10.45 -6.93
N ARG A 126 4.72 9.16 -7.01
CA ARG A 126 4.82 8.42 -8.27
C ARG A 126 3.78 8.88 -9.28
N GLY A 127 2.57 9.16 -8.82
CA GLY A 127 1.51 9.69 -9.67
C GLY A 127 1.88 11.04 -10.28
N ASP A 128 2.50 11.91 -9.51
CA ASP A 128 2.91 13.23 -9.98
C ASP A 128 4.01 13.19 -11.05
N ARG A 129 4.66 12.05 -11.21
CA ARG A 129 5.70 11.88 -12.23
C ARG A 129 5.19 11.38 -13.56
N ILE A 130 3.97 10.97 -13.60
CA ILE A 130 3.34 10.47 -14.83
C ILE A 130 2.68 11.61 -15.64
#